data_473b7ebdc3675441dd720a3360a2c2e4
#
_entry.id   473b7ebdc3675441dd720a3360a2c2e4
#
_cell.length_a   1.000
_cell.length_b   1.000
_cell.length_c   1.000
_cell.angle_alpha   90.00
_cell.angle_beta   90.00
_cell.angle_gamma   90.00
#
_symmetry.space_group_name_H-M   'P 1'
#
loop_
_entity.id
_entity.type
_entity.pdbx_description
1 polymer ?
#
loop_
_entity_poly.entity_id
_entity_poly.type
_entity_poly.pdbx_seq_one_letter_code
_entity_poly.pdbx_strand_id
1 'polypeptide(L)'
;MLKSWKVIGGLLAFWLVIMIYMSNSLMQGGEINQRAEQQLRRALDELDKVKAQNLELQQLAADLKQIQEEGGGNNDGTLSRLQQRLNKANQEIQRLVSSHGSPGKSNEPTADHEKSLRKVENTAVEFWYFMRSQLKKIKDNAGGNTDITAKVDQVLGDGANYQRTLRNDFDSLRNVDGMKDWRDQESKELGDIVQRRLHYLQNPKDCGSAKKIVCNLHKGCGYGCQLHHVVYCLVVAYATERTLVLESKSWRYAPKGWETVFLPLSNTCNTRSGEQAHHWGPAAQIQNAKIVELPIVDSMHPRPDFMPLAIPQDLAPRLLRLHGDPPVWWIGQFVKYLTRPQPHLKEDIERTKKALDFKSPIVGVHVRRTDKVGVEAAFHGIDEYMEFVNEYFDRLEAKSPVEKRRIYLATDDANLLREAREKYSTYHFISDNDISKTASLGTRYSDSSLRGVILDIHFLSLCDYLVCTFSSQVCRVAYEVMQTMHGDASTWFKSLDDVYYFGGQNAHNMRALEPHEPKNKHEIKMEVDDLLGIAGNHWDGFSKGVNRRSGQSGLYPSYKVKNEIAVVKFPTYREAEEVR
;
A
#
# COMPACT_ATOMS: atom_id res chain seq x y z
N MET A 1 -20.65 -48.73 -52.61
CA MET A 1 -19.23 -48.88 -52.16
C MET A 1 -18.38 -47.61 -52.24
N LEU A 2 -18.69 -46.61 -53.05
CA LEU A 2 -17.85 -45.37 -53.16
C LEU A 2 -17.95 -44.38 -52.00
N LYS A 3 -19.00 -44.42 -51.15
CA LYS A 3 -19.13 -43.49 -49.99
C LYS A 3 -18.25 -43.89 -48.78
N SER A 4 -17.93 -45.17 -48.62
CA SER A 4 -17.14 -45.70 -47.49
C SER A 4 -15.65 -45.31 -47.58
N TRP A 5 -15.07 -45.23 -48.77
CA TRP A 5 -13.68 -44.87 -48.98
C TRP A 5 -13.38 -43.39 -48.67
N LYS A 6 -14.32 -42.49 -48.87
CA LYS A 6 -14.16 -41.08 -48.54
C LYS A 6 -14.15 -40.84 -47.01
N VAL A 7 -14.94 -41.62 -46.26
CA VAL A 7 -14.96 -41.56 -44.79
C VAL A 7 -13.67 -42.13 -44.21
N ILE A 8 -13.16 -43.25 -44.76
CA ILE A 8 -11.90 -43.86 -44.33
C ILE A 8 -10.70 -42.94 -44.67
N GLY A 9 -10.70 -42.30 -45.84
CA GLY A 9 -9.71 -41.30 -46.22
C GLY A 9 -9.72 -40.06 -45.33
N GLY A 10 -10.89 -39.59 -44.93
CA GLY A 10 -11.05 -38.46 -44.00
C GLY A 10 -10.54 -38.81 -42.60
N LEU A 11 -10.81 -40.01 -42.08
CA LEU A 11 -10.32 -40.47 -40.79
C LEU A 11 -8.79 -40.65 -40.77
N LEU A 12 -8.19 -41.20 -41.84
CA LEU A 12 -6.76 -41.33 -42.00
C LEU A 12 -6.05 -39.95 -42.06
N ALA A 13 -6.62 -38.99 -42.81
CA ALA A 13 -6.09 -37.63 -42.88
C ALA A 13 -6.17 -36.92 -41.51
N PHE A 14 -7.26 -37.09 -40.78
CA PHE A 14 -7.39 -36.55 -39.44
C PHE A 14 -6.42 -37.19 -38.45
N TRP A 15 -6.20 -38.47 -38.54
CA TRP A 15 -5.20 -39.20 -37.72
C TRP A 15 -3.79 -38.74 -38.02
N LEU A 16 -3.46 -38.50 -39.28
CA LEU A 16 -2.18 -37.98 -39.72
C LEU A 16 -1.92 -36.54 -39.20
N VAL A 17 -2.92 -35.69 -39.16
CA VAL A 17 -2.83 -34.35 -38.59
C VAL A 17 -2.59 -34.41 -37.06
N ILE A 18 -3.25 -35.33 -36.34
CA ILE A 18 -2.99 -35.56 -34.91
C ILE A 18 -1.59 -36.06 -34.67
N MET A 19 -1.09 -36.99 -35.47
CA MET A 19 0.28 -37.52 -35.36
C MET A 19 1.34 -36.46 -35.63
N ILE A 20 1.13 -35.56 -36.60
CA ILE A 20 2.01 -34.42 -36.88
C ILE A 20 1.99 -33.43 -35.72
N TYR A 21 0.81 -33.16 -35.16
CA TYR A 21 0.65 -32.25 -34.00
C TYR A 21 1.34 -32.80 -32.75
N MET A 22 1.16 -34.10 -32.46
CA MET A 22 1.84 -34.77 -31.34
C MET A 22 3.35 -34.86 -31.53
N SER A 23 3.82 -35.15 -32.75
CA SER A 23 5.26 -35.17 -33.09
C SER A 23 5.89 -33.79 -32.90
N ASN A 24 5.21 -32.73 -33.33
CA ASN A 24 5.68 -31.35 -33.14
C ASN A 24 5.68 -30.93 -31.66
N SER A 25 4.70 -31.37 -30.89
CA SER A 25 4.66 -31.15 -29.42
C SER A 25 5.77 -31.89 -28.68
N LEU A 26 6.11 -33.10 -29.10
CA LEU A 26 7.23 -33.86 -28.54
C LEU A 26 8.61 -33.26 -28.94
N MET A 27 8.75 -32.74 -30.16
CA MET A 27 9.97 -32.03 -30.58
C MET A 27 10.16 -30.71 -29.82
N GLN A 28 9.10 -29.95 -29.54
CA GLN A 28 9.17 -28.75 -28.68
C GLN A 28 9.58 -29.08 -27.24
N GLY A 29 9.13 -30.21 -26.69
CA GLY A 29 9.61 -30.71 -25.38
C GLY A 29 11.09 -31.05 -25.35
N GLY A 30 11.66 -31.56 -26.44
CA GLY A 30 13.08 -31.82 -26.57
C GLY A 30 13.96 -30.56 -26.65
N GLU A 31 13.48 -29.52 -27.34
CA GLU A 31 14.19 -28.25 -27.40
C GLU A 31 14.15 -27.48 -26.07
N ILE A 32 13.07 -27.59 -25.33
CA ILE A 32 12.95 -27.00 -23.98
C ILE A 32 13.93 -27.66 -23.01
N ASN A 33 14.08 -29.00 -23.06
CA ASN A 33 15.05 -29.72 -22.25
C ASN A 33 16.50 -29.37 -22.61
N GLN A 34 16.84 -29.26 -23.89
CA GLN A 34 18.19 -28.85 -24.32
C GLN A 34 18.53 -27.41 -23.92
N ARG A 35 17.57 -26.49 -23.99
CA ARG A 35 17.75 -25.11 -23.50
C ARG A 35 17.94 -25.07 -21.99
N ALA A 36 17.15 -25.85 -21.24
CA ALA A 36 17.28 -25.97 -19.79
C ALA A 36 18.64 -26.56 -19.38
N GLU A 37 19.13 -27.61 -20.07
CA GLU A 37 20.48 -28.16 -19.82
C GLU A 37 21.60 -27.17 -20.17
N GLN A 38 21.47 -26.41 -21.26
CA GLN A 38 22.45 -25.38 -21.61
C GLN A 38 22.45 -24.24 -20.60
N GLN A 39 21.27 -23.82 -20.10
CA GLN A 39 21.16 -22.81 -19.03
C GLN A 39 21.76 -23.31 -17.71
N LEU A 40 21.50 -24.56 -17.35
CA LEU A 40 22.09 -25.19 -16.16
C LEU A 40 23.63 -25.27 -16.24
N ARG A 41 24.20 -25.69 -17.38
CA ARG A 41 25.64 -25.70 -17.58
C ARG A 41 26.27 -24.31 -17.49
N ARG A 42 25.64 -23.28 -18.09
CA ARG A 42 26.10 -21.89 -17.97
C ARG A 42 26.05 -21.40 -16.51
N ALA A 43 24.97 -21.72 -15.79
CA ALA A 43 24.84 -21.36 -14.39
C ALA A 43 25.90 -22.06 -13.50
N LEU A 44 26.24 -23.29 -13.78
CA LEU A 44 27.31 -24.01 -13.07
C LEU A 44 28.70 -23.41 -13.36
N ASP A 45 29.01 -23.08 -14.62
CA ASP A 45 30.27 -22.44 -15.01
C ASP A 45 30.42 -21.04 -14.36
N GLU A 46 29.31 -20.30 -14.23
CA GLU A 46 29.30 -19.01 -13.57
C GLU A 46 29.44 -19.13 -12.04
N LEU A 47 28.80 -20.14 -11.43
CA LEU A 47 28.96 -20.46 -10.02
C LEU A 47 30.40 -20.74 -9.64
N ASP A 48 31.10 -21.52 -10.48
CA ASP A 48 32.52 -21.85 -10.26
C ASP A 48 33.42 -20.61 -10.42
N LYS A 49 33.09 -19.68 -11.32
CA LYS A 49 33.78 -18.40 -11.45
C LYS A 49 33.56 -17.53 -10.17
N VAL A 50 32.33 -17.45 -9.67
CA VAL A 50 32.04 -16.72 -8.44
C VAL A 50 32.72 -17.30 -7.21
N LYS A 51 32.81 -18.64 -7.12
CA LYS A 51 33.58 -19.33 -6.05
C LYS A 51 35.07 -19.00 -6.12
N ALA A 52 35.68 -19.03 -7.33
CA ALA A 52 37.07 -18.67 -7.51
C ALA A 52 37.37 -17.22 -7.12
N GLN A 53 36.48 -16.29 -7.50
CA GLN A 53 36.60 -14.88 -7.14
C GLN A 53 36.41 -14.64 -5.62
N ASN A 54 35.54 -15.39 -4.97
CA ASN A 54 35.34 -15.31 -3.52
C ASN A 54 36.59 -15.79 -2.76
N LEU A 55 37.23 -16.85 -3.26
CA LEU A 55 38.50 -17.33 -2.72
C LEU A 55 39.64 -16.29 -2.88
N GLU A 56 39.72 -15.63 -4.04
CA GLU A 56 40.69 -14.55 -4.30
C GLU A 56 40.44 -13.35 -3.38
N LEU A 57 39.18 -12.99 -3.10
CA LEU A 57 38.80 -11.93 -2.16
C LEU A 57 39.18 -12.27 -0.73
N GLN A 58 38.99 -13.51 -0.28
CA GLN A 58 39.40 -13.96 1.05
C GLN A 58 40.93 -13.91 1.20
N GLN A 59 41.68 -14.27 0.18
CA GLN A 59 43.14 -14.16 0.16
C GLN A 59 43.58 -12.68 0.21
N LEU A 60 42.99 -11.81 -0.61
CA LEU A 60 43.24 -10.36 -0.61
C LEU A 60 42.92 -9.71 0.74
N ALA A 61 41.84 -10.13 1.40
CA ALA A 61 41.46 -9.64 2.72
C ALA A 61 42.46 -10.11 3.80
N ALA A 62 42.96 -11.34 3.69
CA ALA A 62 44.00 -11.87 4.59
C ALA A 62 45.34 -11.14 4.40
N ASP A 63 45.76 -10.89 3.15
CA ASP A 63 46.98 -10.15 2.82
C ASP A 63 46.91 -8.69 3.34
N LEU A 64 45.75 -8.02 3.20
CA LEU A 64 45.51 -6.69 3.73
C LEU A 64 45.63 -6.66 5.27
N LYS A 65 45.09 -7.67 5.94
CA LYS A 65 45.15 -7.79 7.40
C LYS A 65 46.58 -8.01 7.89
N GLN A 66 47.36 -8.85 7.19
CA GLN A 66 48.76 -9.11 7.50
C GLN A 66 49.63 -7.85 7.33
N ILE A 67 49.42 -7.07 6.24
CA ILE A 67 50.12 -5.80 6.00
C ILE A 67 49.77 -4.77 7.07
N GLN A 68 48.55 -4.78 7.59
CA GLN A 68 48.09 -3.88 8.66
C GLN A 68 48.69 -4.25 10.03
N GLU A 69 48.94 -5.55 10.30
CA GLU A 69 49.52 -6.09 11.51
C GLU A 69 51.09 -5.94 11.55
N GLU A 70 51.75 -5.93 10.38
CA GLU A 70 53.22 -5.83 10.24
C GLU A 70 53.76 -4.39 10.32
N GLY A 71 52.91 -3.38 10.64
CA GLY A 71 53.32 -2.02 11.03
C GLY A 71 54.08 -1.23 9.96
N GLY A 72 53.35 -0.59 9.09
CA GLY A 72 53.58 0.69 8.42
C GLY A 72 54.99 1.17 8.09
N GLY A 73 55.68 0.48 7.22
CA GLY A 73 56.87 1.02 6.61
C GLY A 73 56.79 0.95 5.09
N ASN A 74 56.62 2.09 4.43
CA ASN A 74 56.79 2.33 2.99
C ASN A 74 55.90 1.57 1.97
N ASN A 75 54.65 1.27 2.30
CA ASN A 75 53.76 0.45 1.45
C ASN A 75 52.48 1.13 0.93
N ASP A 76 52.46 2.46 0.88
CA ASP A 76 51.29 3.26 0.50
C ASP A 76 50.76 2.91 -0.91
N GLY A 77 51.68 2.63 -1.85
CA GLY A 77 51.33 2.23 -3.22
C GLY A 77 50.75 0.80 -3.34
N THR A 78 51.17 -0.11 -2.48
CA THR A 78 50.69 -1.50 -2.49
C THR A 78 49.31 -1.58 -1.80
N LEU A 79 49.11 -0.88 -0.70
CA LEU A 79 47.84 -0.79 0.01
C LEU A 79 46.75 -0.17 -0.88
N SER A 80 47.09 0.92 -1.58
CA SER A 80 46.18 1.58 -2.52
C SER A 80 45.78 0.67 -3.71
N ARG A 81 46.73 -0.11 -4.27
CA ARG A 81 46.43 -1.06 -5.35
C ARG A 81 45.56 -2.24 -4.87
N LEU A 82 45.78 -2.75 -3.67
CA LEU A 82 44.98 -3.82 -3.08
C LEU A 82 43.55 -3.35 -2.77
N GLN A 83 43.41 -2.14 -2.24
CA GLN A 83 42.11 -1.51 -1.99
C GLN A 83 41.33 -1.25 -3.29
N GLN A 84 42.00 -0.83 -4.35
CA GLN A 84 41.38 -0.63 -5.65
C GLN A 84 40.93 -1.97 -6.30
N ARG A 85 41.73 -3.04 -6.17
CA ARG A 85 41.34 -4.40 -6.61
C ARG A 85 40.16 -4.94 -5.81
N LEU A 86 40.14 -4.75 -4.49
CA LEU A 86 39.03 -5.15 -3.62
C LEU A 86 37.73 -4.43 -3.98
N ASN A 87 37.79 -3.13 -4.22
CA ASN A 87 36.64 -2.33 -4.64
C ASN A 87 36.11 -2.76 -6.02
N LYS A 88 37.01 -3.06 -6.97
CA LYS A 88 36.64 -3.55 -8.29
C LYS A 88 36.00 -4.94 -8.22
N ALA A 89 36.54 -5.85 -7.43
CA ALA A 89 35.97 -7.18 -7.24
C ALA A 89 34.61 -7.12 -6.51
N ASN A 90 34.45 -6.26 -5.50
CA ASN A 90 33.17 -6.03 -4.86
C ASN A 90 32.11 -5.43 -5.82
N GLN A 91 32.50 -4.52 -6.71
CA GLN A 91 31.60 -3.99 -7.74
C GLN A 91 31.19 -5.08 -8.75
N GLU A 92 32.12 -5.97 -9.13
CA GLU A 92 31.84 -7.09 -10.03
C GLU A 92 30.91 -8.12 -9.39
N ILE A 93 31.13 -8.44 -8.10
CA ILE A 93 30.22 -9.30 -7.33
C ILE A 93 28.84 -8.65 -7.20
N GLN A 94 28.75 -7.36 -6.90
CA GLN A 94 27.45 -6.66 -6.87
C GLN A 94 26.76 -6.67 -8.23
N ARG A 95 27.50 -6.56 -9.34
CA ARG A 95 26.95 -6.71 -10.69
C ARG A 95 26.45 -8.12 -10.96
N LEU A 96 27.24 -9.14 -10.60
CA LEU A 96 26.85 -10.54 -10.78
C LEU A 96 25.68 -10.93 -9.88
N VAL A 97 25.64 -10.50 -8.63
CA VAL A 97 24.51 -10.70 -7.71
C VAL A 97 23.26 -9.95 -8.17
N SER A 98 23.41 -8.76 -8.76
CA SER A 98 22.27 -8.01 -9.31
C SER A 98 21.80 -8.53 -10.67
N SER A 99 22.65 -9.18 -11.44
CA SER A 99 22.29 -9.79 -12.74
C SER A 99 21.78 -11.23 -12.63
N HIS A 100 22.14 -11.93 -11.55
CA HIS A 100 21.71 -13.31 -11.26
C HIS A 100 21.14 -13.32 -9.85
N GLY A 101 19.83 -13.23 -9.70
CA GLY A 101 19.17 -13.38 -8.40
C GLY A 101 19.77 -14.59 -7.65
N SER A 102 20.06 -14.42 -6.35
CA SER A 102 20.74 -15.41 -5.48
C SER A 102 20.38 -16.86 -5.81
N PRO A 103 21.36 -17.74 -6.04
CA PRO A 103 21.08 -19.15 -6.31
C PRO A 103 20.66 -19.86 -5.02
N GLY A 104 19.37 -19.79 -4.72
CA GLY A 104 18.76 -20.39 -3.51
C GLY A 104 17.29 -20.04 -3.30
N LYS A 105 16.78 -19.01 -4.00
CA LYS A 105 15.36 -18.66 -3.98
C LYS A 105 14.82 -18.61 -5.42
N SER A 106 14.57 -19.75 -6.02
CA SER A 106 14.16 -19.90 -7.43
C SER A 106 12.73 -19.43 -7.75
N ASN A 107 12.02 -18.80 -6.80
CA ASN A 107 10.62 -18.38 -6.95
C ASN A 107 10.35 -16.95 -6.48
N GLU A 108 11.32 -16.05 -6.50
CA GLU A 108 11.06 -14.63 -6.20
C GLU A 108 10.87 -13.84 -7.50
N PRO A 109 9.81 -13.03 -7.63
CA PRO A 109 9.63 -12.16 -8.79
C PRO A 109 10.70 -11.06 -8.81
N THR A 110 11.14 -10.66 -10.00
CA THR A 110 11.99 -9.48 -10.11
C THR A 110 11.23 -8.21 -9.76
N ALA A 111 11.93 -7.18 -9.30
CA ALA A 111 11.31 -5.88 -9.03
C ALA A 111 10.64 -5.28 -10.29
N ASP A 112 11.25 -5.50 -11.45
CA ASP A 112 10.73 -4.99 -12.72
C ASP A 112 9.46 -5.75 -13.15
N HIS A 113 9.38 -7.07 -12.88
CA HIS A 113 8.16 -7.84 -13.10
C HIS A 113 6.99 -7.28 -12.28
N GLU A 114 7.16 -7.16 -10.96
CA GLU A 114 6.11 -6.67 -10.06
C GLU A 114 5.68 -5.22 -10.38
N LYS A 115 6.64 -4.34 -10.65
CA LYS A 115 6.35 -2.95 -11.05
C LYS A 115 5.65 -2.85 -12.40
N SER A 116 6.06 -3.67 -13.38
CA SER A 116 5.46 -3.68 -14.70
C SER A 116 4.03 -4.22 -14.66
N LEU A 117 3.79 -5.30 -13.91
CA LEU A 117 2.46 -5.87 -13.72
C LEU A 117 1.50 -4.83 -13.11
N ARG A 118 1.90 -4.16 -12.03
CA ARG A 118 1.12 -3.07 -11.43
C ARG A 118 0.91 -1.89 -12.38
N LYS A 119 1.94 -1.52 -13.16
CA LYS A 119 1.81 -0.43 -14.13
C LYS A 119 0.77 -0.75 -15.21
N VAL A 120 0.80 -1.97 -15.77
CA VAL A 120 -0.16 -2.38 -16.82
C VAL A 120 -1.57 -2.41 -16.25
N GLU A 121 -1.78 -2.97 -15.05
CA GLU A 121 -3.07 -2.99 -14.35
C GLU A 121 -3.61 -1.56 -14.13
N ASN A 122 -2.79 -0.66 -13.57
CA ASN A 122 -3.18 0.74 -13.35
C ASN A 122 -3.49 1.47 -14.67
N THR A 123 -2.69 1.25 -15.71
CA THR A 123 -2.94 1.85 -17.03
C THR A 123 -4.27 1.39 -17.61
N ALA A 124 -4.62 0.10 -17.46
CA ALA A 124 -5.91 -0.43 -17.93
C ALA A 124 -7.09 0.19 -17.17
N VAL A 125 -6.96 0.43 -15.87
CA VAL A 125 -7.99 1.11 -15.05
C VAL A 125 -8.14 2.57 -15.46
N GLU A 126 -7.03 3.32 -15.60
CA GLU A 126 -7.05 4.73 -16.03
C GLU A 126 -7.59 4.88 -17.46
N PHE A 127 -7.28 3.95 -18.37
CA PHE A 127 -7.86 3.93 -19.71
C PHE A 127 -9.39 3.77 -19.67
N TRP A 128 -9.92 2.89 -18.81
CA TRP A 128 -11.36 2.74 -18.65
C TRP A 128 -12.01 4.01 -18.09
N TYR A 129 -11.41 4.64 -17.08
CA TYR A 129 -11.90 5.92 -16.54
C TYR A 129 -11.97 7.00 -17.61
N PHE A 130 -10.93 7.12 -18.42
CA PHE A 130 -10.92 8.04 -19.55
C PHE A 130 -12.05 7.74 -20.55
N MET A 131 -12.14 6.51 -21.05
CA MET A 131 -13.16 6.12 -22.04
C MET A 131 -14.57 6.35 -21.51
N ARG A 132 -14.85 5.91 -20.29
CA ARG A 132 -16.14 6.10 -19.62
C ARG A 132 -16.49 7.58 -19.49
N SER A 133 -15.57 8.42 -19.09
CA SER A 133 -15.77 9.87 -18.97
C SER A 133 -16.07 10.50 -20.33
N GLN A 134 -15.32 10.17 -21.39
CA GLN A 134 -15.55 10.72 -22.71
C GLN A 134 -16.91 10.30 -23.28
N LEU A 135 -17.30 9.03 -23.12
CA LEU A 135 -18.60 8.51 -23.55
C LEU A 135 -19.75 9.17 -22.80
N LYS A 136 -19.63 9.39 -21.48
CA LYS A 136 -20.62 10.14 -20.70
C LYS A 136 -20.77 11.58 -21.23
N LYS A 137 -19.66 12.28 -21.51
CA LYS A 137 -19.70 13.64 -22.10
C LYS A 137 -20.38 13.67 -23.47
N ILE A 138 -20.18 12.66 -24.32
CA ILE A 138 -20.88 12.53 -25.61
C ILE A 138 -22.38 12.36 -25.38
N LYS A 139 -22.78 11.51 -24.42
CA LYS A 139 -24.18 11.30 -24.06
C LYS A 139 -24.84 12.59 -23.56
N ASP A 140 -24.19 13.31 -22.64
CA ASP A 140 -24.69 14.56 -22.08
C ASP A 140 -24.86 15.65 -23.16
N ASN A 141 -24.00 15.66 -24.16
CA ASN A 141 -24.04 16.60 -25.28
C ASN A 141 -24.94 16.14 -26.45
N ALA A 142 -25.57 14.97 -26.33
CA ALA A 142 -26.44 14.43 -27.43
C ALA A 142 -27.75 15.19 -27.65
N GLY A 143 -28.07 16.19 -26.80
CA GLY A 143 -29.21 17.09 -26.99
C GLY A 143 -30.58 16.38 -27.07
N GLY A 144 -30.73 15.21 -26.41
CA GLY A 144 -31.95 14.40 -26.45
C GLY A 144 -32.01 13.42 -27.63
N ASN A 145 -30.96 13.27 -28.43
CA ASN A 145 -30.91 12.27 -29.50
C ASN A 145 -30.87 10.85 -28.91
N THR A 146 -31.99 10.14 -29.01
CA THR A 146 -32.19 8.80 -28.44
C THR A 146 -31.27 7.75 -29.04
N ASP A 147 -30.94 7.84 -30.35
CA ASP A 147 -30.10 6.88 -31.04
C ASP A 147 -28.65 6.98 -30.60
N ILE A 148 -28.12 8.22 -30.43
CA ILE A 148 -26.78 8.46 -29.88
C ILE A 148 -26.71 7.98 -28.44
N THR A 149 -27.73 8.32 -27.63
CA THR A 149 -27.79 7.91 -26.21
C THR A 149 -27.80 6.39 -26.09
N ALA A 150 -28.65 5.69 -26.83
CA ALA A 150 -28.73 4.22 -26.83
C ALA A 150 -27.39 3.57 -27.26
N LYS A 151 -26.76 4.13 -28.31
CA LYS A 151 -25.46 3.62 -28.78
C LYS A 151 -24.35 3.81 -27.77
N VAL A 152 -24.32 4.98 -27.11
CA VAL A 152 -23.35 5.25 -26.04
C VAL A 152 -23.57 4.33 -24.85
N ASP A 153 -24.82 4.09 -24.45
CA ASP A 153 -25.15 3.18 -23.35
C ASP A 153 -24.73 1.73 -23.66
N GLN A 154 -24.94 1.29 -24.93
CA GLN A 154 -24.42 0.01 -25.37
C GLN A 154 -22.90 -0.08 -25.24
N VAL A 155 -22.15 0.92 -25.76
CA VAL A 155 -20.68 0.92 -25.71
C VAL A 155 -20.17 1.00 -24.26
N LEU A 156 -20.85 1.74 -23.38
CA LEU A 156 -20.53 1.77 -21.95
C LEU A 156 -20.73 0.41 -21.29
N GLY A 157 -21.83 -0.29 -21.60
CA GLY A 157 -22.12 -1.64 -21.11
C GLY A 157 -21.10 -2.67 -21.59
N ASP A 158 -20.82 -2.69 -22.90
CA ASP A 158 -19.81 -3.58 -23.48
C ASP A 158 -18.40 -3.28 -22.93
N GLY A 159 -18.04 -2.01 -22.84
CA GLY A 159 -16.76 -1.57 -22.28
C GLY A 159 -16.58 -1.96 -20.80
N ALA A 160 -17.64 -1.89 -20.00
CA ALA A 160 -17.62 -2.38 -18.62
C ALA A 160 -17.38 -3.89 -18.55
N ASN A 161 -17.94 -4.67 -19.50
CA ASN A 161 -17.68 -6.10 -19.60
C ASN A 161 -16.21 -6.39 -19.95
N TYR A 162 -15.63 -5.68 -20.92
CA TYR A 162 -14.20 -5.79 -21.25
C TYR A 162 -13.32 -5.45 -20.07
N GLN A 163 -13.59 -4.35 -19.36
CA GLN A 163 -12.84 -3.92 -18.19
C GLN A 163 -12.90 -4.98 -17.07
N ARG A 164 -14.06 -5.57 -16.83
CA ARG A 164 -14.28 -6.62 -15.85
C ARG A 164 -13.48 -7.89 -16.17
N THR A 165 -13.51 -8.31 -17.44
CA THR A 165 -12.72 -9.45 -17.92
C THR A 165 -11.24 -9.18 -17.75
N LEU A 166 -10.75 -8.01 -18.18
CA LEU A 166 -9.33 -7.64 -18.09
C LEU A 166 -8.83 -7.64 -16.63
N ARG A 167 -9.62 -7.10 -15.69
CA ARG A 167 -9.27 -7.16 -14.25
C ARG A 167 -9.24 -8.60 -13.72
N ASN A 168 -10.16 -9.45 -14.17
CA ASN A 168 -10.17 -10.86 -13.82
C ASN A 168 -8.97 -11.61 -14.39
N ASP A 169 -8.47 -11.22 -15.56
CA ASP A 169 -7.28 -11.81 -16.16
C ASP A 169 -6.03 -11.41 -15.40
N PHE A 170 -5.92 -10.15 -14.91
CA PHE A 170 -4.83 -9.74 -14.02
C PHE A 170 -4.85 -10.49 -12.69
N ASP A 171 -6.03 -10.65 -12.06
CA ASP A 171 -6.15 -11.47 -10.84
C ASP A 171 -5.72 -12.92 -11.11
N SER A 172 -6.11 -13.47 -12.25
CA SER A 172 -5.76 -14.83 -12.66
C SER A 172 -4.26 -14.96 -12.89
N LEU A 173 -3.64 -13.98 -13.56
CA LEU A 173 -2.19 -13.93 -13.78
C LEU A 173 -1.43 -13.94 -12.44
N ARG A 174 -1.83 -13.09 -11.48
CA ARG A 174 -1.23 -13.06 -10.12
C ARG A 174 -1.40 -14.38 -9.36
N ASN A 175 -2.42 -15.16 -9.65
CA ASN A 175 -2.65 -16.45 -9.00
C ASN A 175 -1.86 -17.60 -9.64
N VAL A 176 -1.58 -17.53 -10.96
CA VAL A 176 -0.89 -18.60 -11.71
C VAL A 176 0.61 -18.34 -11.90
N ASP A 177 1.11 -17.15 -11.55
CA ASP A 177 2.52 -16.79 -11.67
C ASP A 177 3.43 -17.54 -10.67
N GLY A 178 2.84 -18.28 -9.73
CA GLY A 178 3.56 -19.02 -8.69
C GLY A 178 4.18 -18.16 -7.59
N MET A 179 3.89 -16.86 -7.55
CA MET A 179 4.52 -15.90 -6.63
C MET A 179 3.62 -15.50 -5.45
N LYS A 180 2.41 -16.07 -5.35
CA LYS A 180 1.46 -15.71 -4.31
C LYS A 180 2.02 -15.97 -2.90
N ASP A 181 2.55 -17.17 -2.66
CA ASP A 181 3.11 -17.54 -1.36
C ASP A 181 4.30 -16.66 -0.98
N TRP A 182 5.13 -16.30 -1.97
CA TRP A 182 6.21 -15.34 -1.76
C TRP A 182 5.68 -13.97 -1.33
N ARG A 183 4.66 -13.43 -2.02
CA ARG A 183 4.08 -12.12 -1.66
C ARG A 183 3.52 -12.12 -0.24
N ASP A 184 2.80 -13.17 0.13
CA ASP A 184 2.20 -13.32 1.47
C ASP A 184 3.29 -13.45 2.55
N GLN A 185 4.33 -14.24 2.31
CA GLN A 185 5.45 -14.41 3.23
C GLN A 185 6.29 -13.12 3.35
N GLU A 186 6.60 -12.46 2.25
CA GLU A 186 7.40 -11.22 2.22
C GLU A 186 6.69 -10.09 2.98
N SER A 187 5.37 -9.94 2.77
CA SER A 187 4.55 -8.98 3.52
C SER A 187 4.57 -9.24 5.02
N LYS A 188 4.44 -10.52 5.41
CA LYS A 188 4.50 -10.92 6.81
C LYS A 188 5.88 -10.64 7.42
N GLU A 189 6.95 -11.04 6.75
CA GLU A 189 8.33 -10.83 7.24
C GLU A 189 8.65 -9.34 7.42
N LEU A 190 8.31 -8.51 6.43
CA LEU A 190 8.48 -7.05 6.52
C LEU A 190 7.68 -6.46 7.67
N GLY A 191 6.42 -6.89 7.83
CA GLY A 191 5.58 -6.47 8.95
C GLY A 191 6.17 -6.87 10.30
N ASP A 192 6.65 -8.11 10.43
CA ASP A 192 7.26 -8.62 11.67
C ASP A 192 8.55 -7.85 12.02
N ILE A 193 9.38 -7.48 11.03
CA ILE A 193 10.55 -6.63 11.23
C ILE A 193 10.14 -5.29 11.85
N VAL A 194 9.17 -4.60 11.25
CA VAL A 194 8.73 -3.29 11.74
C VAL A 194 8.11 -3.38 13.14
N GLN A 195 7.28 -4.40 13.39
CA GLN A 195 6.66 -4.60 14.71
C GLN A 195 7.71 -4.89 15.79
N ARG A 196 8.74 -5.70 15.50
CA ARG A 196 9.85 -5.92 16.45
C ARG A 196 10.66 -4.66 16.72
N ARG A 197 10.98 -3.86 15.69
CA ARG A 197 11.69 -2.57 15.84
C ARG A 197 10.89 -1.59 16.69
N LEU A 198 9.58 -1.47 16.45
CA LEU A 198 8.68 -0.62 17.25
C LEU A 198 8.62 -1.11 18.71
N HIS A 199 8.51 -2.42 18.92
CA HIS A 199 8.49 -2.99 20.26
C HIS A 199 9.81 -2.73 21.01
N TYR A 200 10.95 -2.92 20.36
CA TYR A 200 12.28 -2.64 20.92
C TYR A 200 12.42 -1.17 21.33
N LEU A 201 12.07 -0.24 20.42
CA LEU A 201 12.12 1.19 20.68
C LEU A 201 11.24 1.59 21.87
N GLN A 202 10.04 1.03 21.94
CA GLN A 202 9.05 1.39 22.94
C GLN A 202 9.33 0.75 24.33
N ASN A 203 10.19 -0.26 24.40
CA ASN A 203 10.51 -0.96 25.64
C ASN A 203 12.01 -0.89 25.98
N PRO A 204 12.55 0.31 26.25
CA PRO A 204 13.95 0.46 26.62
C PRO A 204 14.25 -0.30 27.94
N LYS A 205 15.45 -0.85 28.07
CA LYS A 205 15.89 -1.55 29.28
C LYS A 205 15.90 -0.65 30.51
N ASP A 206 16.28 0.62 30.33
CA ASP A 206 16.23 1.65 31.34
C ASP A 206 15.46 2.88 30.84
N CYS A 207 14.28 3.07 31.41
CA CYS A 207 13.41 4.21 31.08
C CYS A 207 14.00 5.55 31.60
N GLY A 208 14.85 5.52 32.65
CA GLY A 208 15.47 6.73 33.20
C GLY A 208 16.46 7.37 32.23
N SER A 209 17.25 6.55 31.55
CA SER A 209 18.26 7.01 30.57
C SER A 209 17.68 7.19 29.14
N ALA A 210 16.55 6.56 28.84
CA ALA A 210 15.95 6.61 27.50
C ALA A 210 15.55 8.03 27.09
N LYS A 211 15.90 8.40 25.85
CA LYS A 211 15.38 9.62 25.23
C LYS A 211 13.92 9.44 24.89
N LYS A 212 13.10 10.48 25.09
CA LYS A 212 11.63 10.38 24.95
C LYS A 212 11.07 11.43 24.01
N ILE A 213 10.02 11.07 23.31
CA ILE A 213 9.06 11.98 22.69
C ILE A 213 7.81 12.00 23.55
N VAL A 214 7.32 13.18 23.88
CA VAL A 214 6.03 13.37 24.55
C VAL A 214 5.01 13.87 23.53
N CYS A 215 3.88 13.19 23.48
CA CYS A 215 2.76 13.50 22.64
C CYS A 215 1.50 13.56 23.50
N ASN A 216 0.69 14.61 23.37
CA ASN A 216 -0.57 14.70 24.07
C ASN A 216 -1.75 14.44 23.13
N LEU A 217 -2.89 13.99 23.68
CA LEU A 217 -4.09 13.62 22.91
C LEU A 217 -5.23 14.65 23.09
N HIS A 218 -4.89 15.92 23.24
CA HIS A 218 -5.87 17.01 23.43
C HIS A 218 -6.33 17.67 22.12
N LYS A 219 -6.34 16.94 21.01
CA LYS A 219 -6.75 17.46 19.71
C LYS A 219 -8.27 17.48 19.56
N GLY A 220 -8.84 18.63 19.14
CA GLY A 220 -10.29 18.86 19.04
C GLY A 220 -10.95 18.30 17.78
N CYS A 221 -10.45 17.18 17.20
CA CYS A 221 -10.99 16.56 15.99
C CYS A 221 -11.54 15.14 16.25
N GLY A 222 -12.08 14.48 15.22
CA GLY A 222 -12.61 13.13 15.32
C GLY A 222 -11.51 12.05 15.55
N TYR A 223 -11.94 10.82 15.87
CA TYR A 223 -11.05 9.71 16.24
C TYR A 223 -9.92 9.46 15.23
N GLY A 224 -10.24 9.34 13.93
CA GLY A 224 -9.22 9.09 12.91
C GLY A 224 -8.14 10.19 12.84
N CYS A 225 -8.52 11.46 13.03
CA CYS A 225 -7.59 12.58 13.11
C CYS A 225 -6.67 12.48 14.36
N GLN A 226 -7.25 12.08 15.49
CA GLN A 226 -6.48 11.91 16.73
C GLN A 226 -5.54 10.70 16.64
N LEU A 227 -5.98 9.60 16.02
CA LEU A 227 -5.14 8.44 15.76
C LEU A 227 -3.98 8.80 14.84
N HIS A 228 -4.21 9.52 13.72
CA HIS A 228 -3.13 9.98 12.85
C HIS A 228 -2.16 10.94 13.57
N HIS A 229 -2.65 11.71 14.54
CA HIS A 229 -1.74 12.51 15.39
C HIS A 229 -0.82 11.61 16.22
N VAL A 230 -1.31 10.54 16.82
CA VAL A 230 -0.45 9.58 17.56
C VAL A 230 0.46 8.82 16.62
N VAL A 231 0.01 8.45 15.41
CA VAL A 231 0.87 7.85 14.36
C VAL A 231 2.03 8.77 14.01
N TYR A 232 1.75 10.04 13.76
CA TYR A 232 2.78 11.04 13.52
C TYR A 232 3.81 11.10 14.66
N CYS A 233 3.35 11.14 15.91
CA CYS A 233 4.23 11.15 17.06
C CYS A 233 5.13 9.89 17.13
N LEU A 234 4.58 8.72 16.80
CA LEU A 234 5.35 7.48 16.81
C LEU A 234 6.34 7.39 15.62
N VAL A 235 5.99 7.95 14.46
CA VAL A 235 6.93 8.09 13.32
C VAL A 235 8.12 8.96 13.71
N VAL A 236 7.87 10.11 14.35
CA VAL A 236 8.95 10.99 14.84
C VAL A 236 9.78 10.30 15.90
N ALA A 237 9.15 9.59 16.84
CA ALA A 237 9.84 8.83 17.88
C ALA A 237 10.75 7.75 17.24
N TYR A 238 10.25 7.01 16.27
CA TYR A 238 11.02 6.00 15.54
C TYR A 238 12.21 6.60 14.79
N ALA A 239 11.99 7.70 14.05
CA ALA A 239 13.03 8.33 13.24
C ALA A 239 14.13 9.01 14.09
N THR A 240 13.83 9.37 15.35
CA THR A 240 14.75 10.06 16.26
C THR A 240 15.28 9.18 17.40
N GLU A 241 15.04 7.85 17.33
CA GLU A 241 15.46 6.85 18.35
C GLU A 241 14.99 7.22 19.76
N ARG A 242 13.72 7.61 19.89
CA ARG A 242 13.10 8.03 21.14
C ARG A 242 11.89 7.16 21.47
N THR A 243 11.70 6.84 22.74
CA THR A 243 10.50 6.17 23.22
C THR A 243 9.33 7.16 23.23
N LEU A 244 8.21 6.82 22.62
CA LEU A 244 7.00 7.64 22.67
C LEU A 244 6.30 7.48 24.02
N VAL A 245 6.08 8.58 24.71
CA VAL A 245 5.21 8.70 25.88
C VAL A 245 3.94 9.43 25.44
N LEU A 246 2.80 8.74 25.48
CA LEU A 246 1.51 9.30 25.12
C LEU A 246 0.77 9.81 26.38
N GLU A 247 0.59 11.11 26.49
CA GLU A 247 -0.22 11.72 27.54
C GLU A 247 -1.69 11.76 27.10
N SER A 248 -2.41 10.72 27.48
CA SER A 248 -3.80 10.49 27.06
C SER A 248 -4.84 10.60 28.17
N LYS A 249 -4.45 10.94 29.40
CA LYS A 249 -5.42 11.25 30.48
C LYS A 249 -6.30 12.43 30.09
N SER A 250 -7.59 12.35 30.41
CA SER A 250 -8.60 13.32 29.98
C SER A 250 -8.85 13.35 28.47
N TRP A 251 -8.54 12.26 27.78
CA TRP A 251 -8.92 12.11 26.38
C TRP A 251 -10.44 12.20 26.22
N ARG A 252 -10.91 13.01 25.26
CA ARG A 252 -12.34 13.30 25.08
C ARG A 252 -13.21 12.06 24.84
N TYR A 253 -12.66 11.01 24.19
CA TYR A 253 -13.36 9.75 23.97
C TYR A 253 -13.33 8.83 25.19
N ALA A 254 -12.24 8.83 25.96
CA ALA A 254 -12.06 8.00 27.13
C ALA A 254 -11.23 8.75 28.19
N PRO A 255 -11.87 9.32 29.23
CA PRO A 255 -11.20 10.14 30.24
C PRO A 255 -10.06 9.41 30.99
N LYS A 256 -10.12 8.08 31.09
CA LYS A 256 -9.04 7.27 31.66
C LYS A 256 -7.83 7.11 30.72
N GLY A 257 -7.95 7.52 29.46
CA GLY A 257 -6.90 7.54 28.46
C GLY A 257 -6.90 6.35 27.50
N TRP A 258 -5.82 6.25 26.74
CA TRP A 258 -5.61 5.30 25.64
C TRP A 258 -5.79 3.84 26.06
N GLU A 259 -5.30 3.50 27.23
CA GLU A 259 -5.31 2.13 27.76
C GLU A 259 -6.73 1.64 28.13
N THR A 260 -7.74 2.46 28.01
CA THR A 260 -9.14 2.03 28.12
C THR A 260 -9.51 1.02 27.03
N VAL A 261 -8.93 1.14 25.84
CA VAL A 261 -9.29 0.32 24.68
C VAL A 261 -8.10 -0.40 24.04
N PHE A 262 -6.88 0.17 24.12
CA PHE A 262 -5.68 -0.40 23.50
C PHE A 262 -4.63 -0.78 24.56
N LEU A 263 -3.74 -1.69 24.20
CA LEU A 263 -2.60 -2.03 25.05
C LEU A 263 -1.68 -0.82 25.25
N PRO A 264 -0.94 -0.74 26.38
CA PRO A 264 0.09 0.26 26.56
C PRO A 264 1.07 0.30 25.39
N LEU A 265 1.55 1.49 25.04
CA LEU A 265 2.57 1.65 23.99
C LEU A 265 3.91 1.06 24.42
N SER A 266 4.18 1.07 25.72
CA SER A 266 5.36 0.51 26.35
C SER A 266 4.97 -0.25 27.61
N ASN A 267 5.65 -1.37 27.88
CA ASN A 267 5.53 -2.10 29.15
C ASN A 267 6.52 -1.58 30.20
N THR A 268 7.54 -0.81 29.79
CA THR A 268 8.65 -0.40 30.65
C THR A 268 8.77 1.11 30.81
N CYS A 269 8.21 1.93 29.89
CA CYS A 269 8.47 3.36 29.85
C CYS A 269 7.24 4.19 29.42
N ASN A 270 6.33 4.49 30.37
CA ASN A 270 5.05 5.16 30.13
C ASN A 270 4.95 6.59 30.67
N THR A 271 6.03 7.13 31.24
CA THR A 271 6.04 8.47 31.85
C THR A 271 7.23 9.28 31.41
N ARG A 272 7.08 10.61 31.44
CA ARG A 272 8.20 11.54 31.18
C ARG A 272 9.20 11.65 32.31
N SER A 273 8.97 11.04 33.47
CA SER A 273 9.89 11.01 34.64
C SER A 273 10.17 12.36 35.30
N GLY A 274 9.29 13.34 35.16
CA GLY A 274 9.39 14.66 35.85
C GLY A 274 10.46 15.62 35.32
N GLU A 275 11.22 15.23 34.29
CA GLU A 275 12.19 16.12 33.65
C GLU A 275 11.52 17.18 32.77
N GLN A 276 12.16 18.34 32.61
CA GLN A 276 11.67 19.42 31.75
C GLN A 276 11.75 18.98 30.28
N ALA A 277 10.65 19.11 29.56
CA ALA A 277 10.62 18.84 28.14
C ALA A 277 11.10 20.05 27.30
N HIS A 278 11.85 19.76 26.26
CA HIS A 278 12.18 20.73 25.21
C HIS A 278 11.12 20.67 24.13
N HIS A 279 10.72 21.81 23.60
CA HIS A 279 9.84 21.82 22.42
C HIS A 279 10.59 21.36 21.16
N TRP A 280 9.85 20.81 20.20
CA TRP A 280 10.41 20.47 18.88
C TRP A 280 11.08 21.70 18.24
N GLY A 281 12.25 21.50 17.66
CA GLY A 281 13.05 22.56 17.04
C GLY A 281 14.16 22.00 16.15
N PRO A 282 15.13 22.83 15.74
CA PRO A 282 16.28 22.40 14.94
C PRO A 282 17.02 21.23 15.58
N ALA A 283 17.51 20.29 14.75
CA ALA A 283 18.15 19.05 15.20
C ALA A 283 19.27 19.30 16.25
N ALA A 284 20.10 20.33 16.05
CA ALA A 284 21.17 20.69 17.00
C ALA A 284 20.67 21.02 18.41
N GLN A 285 19.44 21.54 18.53
CA GLN A 285 18.83 21.89 19.82
C GLN A 285 18.20 20.70 20.53
N ILE A 286 17.60 19.77 19.76
CA ILE A 286 16.86 18.63 20.34
C ILE A 286 17.70 17.36 20.44
N GLN A 287 18.85 17.27 19.74
CA GLN A 287 19.67 16.06 19.68
C GLN A 287 20.07 15.53 21.07
N ASN A 288 20.45 16.40 21.99
CA ASN A 288 20.90 16.06 23.33
C ASN A 288 19.77 16.14 24.38
N ALA A 289 18.60 16.66 24.01
CA ALA A 289 17.47 16.75 24.93
C ALA A 289 16.97 15.35 25.28
N LYS A 290 16.80 15.04 26.56
CA LYS A 290 16.24 13.76 27.01
C LYS A 290 14.76 13.64 26.64
N ILE A 291 14.00 14.72 26.79
CA ILE A 291 12.57 14.76 26.52
C ILE A 291 12.29 15.86 25.49
N VAL A 292 11.58 15.50 24.43
CA VAL A 292 11.09 16.43 23.41
C VAL A 292 9.59 16.33 23.32
N GLU A 293 8.89 17.46 23.47
CA GLU A 293 7.44 17.57 23.29
C GLU A 293 7.12 17.98 21.87
N LEU A 294 6.21 17.25 21.22
CA LEU A 294 5.81 17.52 19.85
C LEU A 294 4.61 18.48 19.80
N PRO A 295 4.62 19.46 18.88
CA PRO A 295 3.44 20.24 18.54
C PRO A 295 2.45 19.37 17.74
N ILE A 296 1.29 19.94 17.38
CA ILE A 296 0.45 19.37 16.34
C ILE A 296 1.23 19.37 15.01
N VAL A 297 0.95 18.38 14.16
CA VAL A 297 1.73 18.14 12.93
C VAL A 297 1.81 19.37 12.00
N ASP A 298 0.73 20.16 11.95
CA ASP A 298 0.66 21.37 11.11
C ASP A 298 1.57 22.50 11.59
N SER A 299 1.92 22.52 12.89
CA SER A 299 2.81 23.51 13.52
C SER A 299 4.25 23.02 13.68
N MET A 300 4.59 21.87 13.07
CA MET A 300 5.93 21.30 13.20
C MET A 300 6.95 22.03 12.33
N HIS A 301 7.89 22.76 12.98
CA HIS A 301 9.00 23.43 12.32
C HIS A 301 10.31 23.24 13.11
N PRO A 302 11.44 22.93 12.45
CA PRO A 302 11.56 22.54 11.05
C PRO A 302 10.85 21.22 10.77
N ARG A 303 10.40 21.05 9.51
CA ARG A 303 9.71 19.84 9.08
C ARG A 303 10.72 18.85 8.54
N PRO A 304 10.87 17.65 9.14
CA PRO A 304 11.86 16.68 8.70
C PRO A 304 11.41 15.92 7.43
N ASP A 305 12.39 15.38 6.71
CA ASP A 305 12.19 14.59 5.49
C ASP A 305 11.54 13.23 5.74
N PHE A 306 11.71 12.65 6.94
CA PHE A 306 11.11 11.38 7.34
C PHE A 306 9.62 11.45 7.67
N MET A 307 8.99 12.62 7.56
CA MET A 307 7.52 12.72 7.71
C MET A 307 6.81 11.94 6.60
N PRO A 308 5.58 11.46 6.85
CA PRO A 308 4.80 10.83 5.80
C PRO A 308 4.72 11.74 4.55
N LEU A 309 4.86 11.23 3.32
CA LEU A 309 4.81 9.82 2.89
C LEU A 309 6.21 9.16 2.68
N ALA A 310 7.20 9.47 3.49
CA ALA A 310 8.52 8.84 3.37
C ALA A 310 8.51 7.38 3.86
N ILE A 311 9.35 6.55 3.23
CA ILE A 311 9.57 5.16 3.65
C ILE A 311 11.05 4.92 4.01
N PRO A 312 11.37 3.92 4.85
CA PRO A 312 12.74 3.66 5.28
C PRO A 312 13.60 3.07 4.16
N GLN A 313 14.81 3.62 4.01
CA GLN A 313 15.76 3.25 2.95
C GLN A 313 16.15 1.78 2.99
N ASP A 314 16.30 1.19 4.16
CA ASP A 314 16.71 -0.21 4.32
C ASP A 314 15.61 -1.21 3.92
N LEU A 315 14.33 -0.85 4.06
CA LEU A 315 13.19 -1.67 3.64
C LEU A 315 12.70 -1.33 2.22
N ALA A 316 13.09 -0.17 1.68
CA ALA A 316 12.57 0.33 0.41
C ALA A 316 12.73 -0.65 -0.78
N PRO A 317 13.87 -1.34 -0.99
CA PRO A 317 14.01 -2.27 -2.11
C PRO A 317 12.99 -3.42 -2.06
N ARG A 318 12.74 -3.98 -0.86
CA ARG A 318 11.77 -5.04 -0.63
C ARG A 318 10.34 -4.50 -0.77
N LEU A 319 10.05 -3.39 -0.10
CA LEU A 319 8.72 -2.82 -0.04
C LEU A 319 8.23 -2.26 -1.39
N LEU A 320 9.11 -1.59 -2.17
CA LEU A 320 8.79 -1.11 -3.53
C LEU A 320 8.56 -2.27 -4.52
N ARG A 321 9.17 -3.42 -4.28
CA ARG A 321 8.90 -4.65 -5.05
C ARG A 321 7.55 -5.23 -4.67
N LEU A 322 7.26 -5.36 -3.38
CA LEU A 322 6.08 -6.03 -2.86
C LEU A 322 4.79 -5.24 -3.07
N HIS A 323 4.78 -3.94 -2.78
CA HIS A 323 3.54 -3.19 -2.52
C HIS A 323 3.32 -2.04 -3.51
N GLY A 324 2.07 -1.86 -3.96
CA GLY A 324 1.69 -0.80 -4.88
C GLY A 324 1.61 0.60 -4.24
N ASP A 325 1.34 0.68 -2.93
CA ASP A 325 1.38 1.93 -2.14
C ASP A 325 2.23 1.77 -0.88
N PRO A 326 3.57 1.76 -1.02
CA PRO A 326 4.52 1.57 0.07
C PRO A 326 4.34 2.54 1.26
N PRO A 327 4.04 3.85 1.06
CA PRO A 327 3.82 4.76 2.18
C PRO A 327 2.61 4.39 3.03
N VAL A 328 1.50 3.97 2.43
CA VAL A 328 0.29 3.55 3.16
C VAL A 328 0.58 2.29 3.97
N TRP A 329 1.28 1.32 3.39
CA TRP A 329 1.71 0.13 4.12
C TRP A 329 2.59 0.49 5.33
N TRP A 330 3.56 1.41 5.16
CA TRP A 330 4.45 1.88 6.22
C TRP A 330 3.66 2.53 7.36
N ILE A 331 2.75 3.44 7.05
CA ILE A 331 1.85 4.09 8.02
C ILE A 331 0.99 3.04 8.72
N GLY A 332 0.44 2.08 7.97
CA GLY A 332 -0.35 0.97 8.51
C GLY A 332 0.37 0.18 9.61
N GLN A 333 1.70 -0.01 9.50
CA GLN A 333 2.46 -0.69 10.55
C GLN A 333 2.46 0.08 11.88
N PHE A 334 2.49 1.41 11.84
CA PHE A 334 2.37 2.24 13.04
C PHE A 334 0.96 2.19 13.63
N VAL A 335 -0.07 2.26 12.77
CA VAL A 335 -1.46 2.08 13.21
C VAL A 335 -1.64 0.73 13.88
N LYS A 336 -1.16 -0.36 13.28
CA LYS A 336 -1.20 -1.73 13.84
C LYS A 336 -0.55 -1.82 15.22
N TYR A 337 0.61 -1.19 15.41
CA TYR A 337 1.28 -1.18 16.70
C TYR A 337 0.48 -0.41 17.77
N LEU A 338 -0.04 0.76 17.40
CA LEU A 338 -0.78 1.64 18.30
C LEU A 338 -2.13 1.03 18.72
N THR A 339 -2.84 0.40 17.78
CA THR A 339 -4.22 -0.09 18.00
C THR A 339 -4.29 -1.56 18.43
N ARG A 340 -3.26 -2.08 19.07
CA ARG A 340 -3.30 -3.42 19.69
C ARG A 340 -4.39 -3.47 20.75
N PRO A 341 -5.48 -4.28 20.57
CA PRO A 341 -6.65 -4.19 21.42
C PRO A 341 -6.42 -4.77 22.82
N GLN A 342 -7.04 -4.16 23.83
CA GLN A 342 -7.20 -4.77 25.14
C GLN A 342 -8.01 -6.06 25.04
N PRO A 343 -7.87 -7.01 25.98
CA PRO A 343 -8.60 -8.29 25.94
C PRO A 343 -10.11 -8.12 25.76
N HIS A 344 -10.75 -7.24 26.52
CA HIS A 344 -12.19 -6.99 26.42
C HIS A 344 -12.61 -6.43 25.04
N LEU A 345 -11.78 -5.58 24.42
CA LEU A 345 -12.06 -5.09 23.06
C LEU A 345 -11.89 -6.20 22.01
N LYS A 346 -10.90 -7.07 22.19
CA LYS A 346 -10.72 -8.24 21.34
C LYS A 346 -11.93 -9.19 21.41
N GLU A 347 -12.44 -9.45 22.62
CA GLU A 347 -13.66 -10.24 22.82
C GLU A 347 -14.87 -9.56 22.17
N ASP A 348 -14.99 -8.25 22.27
CA ASP A 348 -16.05 -7.47 21.62
C ASP A 348 -16.00 -7.60 20.10
N ILE A 349 -14.81 -7.52 19.50
CA ILE A 349 -14.61 -7.68 18.05
C ILE A 349 -15.09 -9.08 17.62
N GLU A 350 -14.66 -10.13 18.30
CA GLU A 350 -15.03 -11.51 17.96
C GLU A 350 -16.54 -11.75 18.15
N ARG A 351 -17.13 -11.24 19.24
CA ARG A 351 -18.57 -11.33 19.49
C ARG A 351 -19.36 -10.61 18.39
N THR A 352 -18.96 -9.39 18.03
CA THR A 352 -19.62 -8.61 16.98
C THR A 352 -19.47 -9.27 15.62
N LYS A 353 -18.29 -9.78 15.27
CA LYS A 353 -18.04 -10.55 14.05
C LYS A 353 -19.00 -11.72 13.89
N LYS A 354 -19.20 -12.48 14.99
CA LYS A 354 -20.12 -13.62 15.03
C LYS A 354 -21.58 -13.18 14.93
N ALA A 355 -21.96 -12.13 15.66
CA ALA A 355 -23.34 -11.62 15.66
C ALA A 355 -23.76 -11.06 14.29
N LEU A 356 -22.84 -10.46 13.56
CA LEU A 356 -23.06 -9.91 12.22
C LEU A 356 -22.98 -10.96 11.10
N ASP A 357 -22.66 -12.21 11.38
CA ASP A 357 -22.34 -13.25 10.37
C ASP A 357 -21.37 -12.73 9.28
N PHE A 358 -20.31 -12.03 9.75
CA PHE A 358 -19.35 -11.35 8.86
C PHE A 358 -18.52 -12.39 8.10
N LYS A 359 -18.70 -12.47 6.79
CA LYS A 359 -18.08 -13.46 5.90
C LYS A 359 -17.78 -12.87 4.52
N SER A 360 -16.66 -13.27 3.93
CA SER A 360 -16.36 -13.03 2.50
C SER A 360 -17.27 -13.85 1.56
N PRO A 361 -17.55 -13.37 0.35
CA PRO A 361 -17.15 -12.06 -0.15
C PRO A 361 -18.00 -10.93 0.45
N ILE A 362 -17.33 -9.83 0.81
CA ILE A 362 -17.96 -8.67 1.46
C ILE A 362 -17.28 -7.37 1.05
N VAL A 363 -18.08 -6.35 0.70
CA VAL A 363 -17.60 -5.00 0.40
C VAL A 363 -17.82 -4.09 1.59
N GLY A 364 -16.78 -3.38 2.02
CA GLY A 364 -16.89 -2.33 3.03
C GLY A 364 -17.32 -1.02 2.36
N VAL A 365 -18.38 -0.42 2.85
CA VAL A 365 -18.87 0.88 2.39
C VAL A 365 -18.86 1.85 3.57
N HIS A 366 -18.08 2.92 3.48
CA HIS A 366 -18.07 3.97 4.50
C HIS A 366 -18.65 5.26 3.93
N VAL A 367 -19.81 5.67 4.44
CA VAL A 367 -20.55 6.88 4.02
C VAL A 367 -20.51 7.93 5.12
N ARG A 368 -19.91 9.08 4.81
CA ARG A 368 -19.83 10.23 5.71
C ARG A 368 -20.78 11.34 5.24
N ARG A 369 -21.81 11.67 6.03
CA ARG A 369 -22.87 12.62 5.61
C ARG A 369 -23.09 13.80 6.57
N THR A 370 -22.62 13.79 7.81
CA THR A 370 -23.08 14.79 8.79
C THR A 370 -22.27 16.09 8.76
N ASP A 371 -21.13 16.16 9.44
CA ASP A 371 -20.42 17.41 9.73
C ASP A 371 -19.45 17.90 8.65
N LYS A 372 -19.20 17.09 7.63
CA LYS A 372 -18.22 17.41 6.56
C LYS A 372 -18.85 17.86 5.26
N VAL A 373 -20.12 17.57 5.05
CA VAL A 373 -20.82 17.93 3.82
C VAL A 373 -20.95 19.45 3.71
N GLY A 374 -20.50 19.98 2.58
CA GLY A 374 -20.51 21.42 2.30
C GLY A 374 -19.37 22.22 2.95
N VAL A 375 -18.48 21.57 3.74
CA VAL A 375 -17.31 22.20 4.37
C VAL A 375 -16.00 21.60 3.82
N GLU A 376 -15.80 20.29 3.97
CA GLU A 376 -14.58 19.59 3.57
C GLU A 376 -14.83 18.55 2.46
N ALA A 377 -16.08 18.12 2.25
CA ALA A 377 -16.45 17.09 1.28
C ALA A 377 -17.77 17.41 0.57
N ALA A 378 -17.93 16.92 -0.65
CA ALA A 378 -19.21 16.92 -1.34
C ALA A 378 -20.16 15.86 -0.73
N PHE A 379 -21.46 16.05 -0.93
CA PHE A 379 -22.44 15.02 -0.61
C PHE A 379 -22.41 13.94 -1.70
N HIS A 380 -22.33 12.68 -1.27
CA HIS A 380 -22.43 11.51 -2.14
C HIS A 380 -23.65 10.68 -1.74
N GLY A 381 -24.54 10.45 -2.71
CA GLY A 381 -25.67 9.54 -2.56
C GLY A 381 -25.23 8.09 -2.44
N ILE A 382 -26.04 7.23 -1.80
CA ILE A 382 -25.72 5.79 -1.71
C ILE A 382 -25.52 5.16 -3.08
N ASP A 383 -26.18 5.68 -4.12
CA ASP A 383 -26.08 5.18 -5.50
C ASP A 383 -24.67 5.26 -6.06
N GLU A 384 -23.93 6.31 -5.73
CA GLU A 384 -22.56 6.51 -6.19
C GLU A 384 -21.62 5.44 -5.62
N TYR A 385 -21.83 5.03 -4.35
CA TYR A 385 -21.08 3.92 -3.74
C TYR A 385 -21.49 2.59 -4.35
N MET A 386 -22.81 2.38 -4.54
CA MET A 386 -23.34 1.13 -5.05
C MET A 386 -22.93 0.85 -6.49
N GLU A 387 -22.60 1.86 -7.29
CA GLU A 387 -22.02 1.67 -8.63
C GLU A 387 -20.75 0.81 -8.56
N PHE A 388 -19.84 1.10 -7.64
CA PHE A 388 -18.58 0.37 -7.47
C PHE A 388 -18.75 -0.95 -6.71
N VAL A 389 -19.72 -1.02 -5.81
CA VAL A 389 -20.12 -2.28 -5.16
C VAL A 389 -20.67 -3.26 -6.21
N ASN A 390 -21.51 -2.79 -7.12
CA ASN A 390 -22.02 -3.60 -8.23
C ASN A 390 -20.87 -4.09 -9.12
N GLU A 391 -19.96 -3.20 -9.51
CA GLU A 391 -18.79 -3.54 -10.33
C GLU A 391 -17.94 -4.65 -9.68
N TYR A 392 -17.75 -4.58 -8.35
CA TYR A 392 -17.01 -5.60 -7.60
C TYR A 392 -17.71 -6.97 -7.65
N PHE A 393 -19.00 -7.04 -7.33
CA PHE A 393 -19.73 -8.32 -7.31
C PHE A 393 -19.95 -8.88 -8.72
N ASP A 394 -20.26 -8.05 -9.70
CA ASP A 394 -20.38 -8.46 -11.10
C ASP A 394 -19.06 -9.06 -11.63
N ARG A 395 -17.91 -8.54 -11.15
CA ARG A 395 -16.60 -9.11 -11.47
C ARG A 395 -16.40 -10.48 -10.84
N LEU A 396 -16.80 -10.69 -9.60
CA LEU A 396 -16.73 -12.00 -8.95
C LEU A 396 -17.67 -13.01 -9.61
N GLU A 397 -18.92 -12.62 -9.89
CA GLU A 397 -19.94 -13.49 -10.45
C GLU A 397 -19.64 -13.91 -11.90
N ALA A 398 -18.80 -13.14 -12.63
CA ALA A 398 -18.26 -13.57 -13.91
C ALA A 398 -17.37 -14.83 -13.83
N LYS A 399 -16.81 -15.14 -12.63
CA LYS A 399 -15.98 -16.34 -12.39
C LYS A 399 -16.77 -17.46 -11.72
N SER A 400 -17.59 -17.11 -10.73
CA SER A 400 -18.37 -18.09 -9.95
C SER A 400 -19.56 -17.41 -9.26
N PRO A 401 -20.70 -18.11 -9.11
CA PRO A 401 -21.86 -17.54 -8.44
C PRO A 401 -21.54 -17.09 -7.02
N VAL A 402 -22.06 -15.94 -6.62
CA VAL A 402 -21.98 -15.41 -5.26
C VAL A 402 -23.31 -15.68 -4.56
N GLU A 403 -23.31 -16.45 -3.47
CA GLU A 403 -24.53 -16.80 -2.73
C GLU A 403 -25.27 -15.57 -2.21
N LYS A 404 -24.50 -14.60 -1.65
CA LYS A 404 -25.04 -13.34 -1.12
C LYS A 404 -24.09 -12.21 -1.38
N ARG A 405 -24.58 -11.12 -1.95
CA ARG A 405 -23.83 -9.85 -2.08
C ARG A 405 -23.84 -9.11 -0.73
N ARG A 406 -22.82 -9.33 0.10
CA ARG A 406 -22.72 -8.76 1.45
C ARG A 406 -22.03 -7.39 1.41
N ILE A 407 -22.58 -6.44 2.18
CA ILE A 407 -22.02 -5.10 2.36
C ILE A 407 -21.92 -4.80 3.84
N TYR A 408 -20.71 -4.49 4.32
CA TYR A 408 -20.56 -3.87 5.63
C TYR A 408 -20.70 -2.36 5.47
N LEU A 409 -21.80 -1.80 6.00
CA LEU A 409 -22.11 -0.37 5.90
C LEU A 409 -21.78 0.35 7.19
N ALA A 410 -20.73 1.17 7.18
CA ALA A 410 -20.35 2.08 8.24
C ALA A 410 -20.77 3.51 7.88
N THR A 411 -21.46 4.20 8.78
CA THR A 411 -21.98 5.54 8.52
C THR A 411 -22.25 6.32 9.80
N ASP A 412 -22.22 7.64 9.73
CA ASP A 412 -22.66 8.57 10.78
C ASP A 412 -24.13 9.03 10.60
N ASP A 413 -24.84 8.52 9.58
CA ASP A 413 -26.26 8.77 9.33
C ASP A 413 -27.09 7.55 9.71
N ALA A 414 -27.85 7.65 10.80
CA ALA A 414 -28.69 6.57 11.32
C ALA A 414 -29.82 6.13 10.36
N ASN A 415 -30.19 6.94 9.38
CA ASN A 415 -31.26 6.65 8.41
C ASN A 415 -30.73 5.88 7.18
N LEU A 416 -29.44 5.95 6.91
CA LEU A 416 -28.85 5.43 5.68
C LEU A 416 -29.03 3.92 5.53
N LEU A 417 -28.94 3.16 6.61
CA LEU A 417 -29.11 1.70 6.53
C LEU A 417 -30.52 1.32 6.06
N ARG A 418 -31.56 2.06 6.52
CA ARG A 418 -32.93 1.84 6.05
C ARG A 418 -33.06 2.21 4.58
N GLU A 419 -32.58 3.40 4.18
CA GLU A 419 -32.55 3.87 2.78
C GLU A 419 -31.90 2.82 1.87
N ALA A 420 -30.72 2.32 2.27
CA ALA A 420 -29.97 1.34 1.51
C ALA A 420 -30.72 0.01 1.34
N ARG A 421 -31.32 -0.50 2.42
CA ARG A 421 -32.10 -1.77 2.36
C ARG A 421 -33.37 -1.67 1.53
N GLU A 422 -34.07 -0.53 1.61
CA GLU A 422 -35.26 -0.29 0.80
C GLU A 422 -34.92 -0.19 -0.69
N LYS A 423 -33.83 0.50 -1.03
CA LYS A 423 -33.43 0.76 -2.41
C LYS A 423 -32.72 -0.41 -3.08
N TYR A 424 -31.95 -1.18 -2.29
CA TYR A 424 -31.08 -2.28 -2.76
C TYR A 424 -31.43 -3.59 -2.05
N SER A 425 -32.68 -4.03 -2.14
CA SER A 425 -33.22 -5.20 -1.43
C SER A 425 -32.55 -6.55 -1.76
N THR A 426 -31.84 -6.64 -2.88
CA THR A 426 -31.07 -7.83 -3.29
C THR A 426 -29.71 -7.95 -2.59
N TYR A 427 -29.27 -6.90 -1.89
CA TYR A 427 -28.03 -6.88 -1.15
C TYR A 427 -28.26 -7.17 0.33
N HIS A 428 -27.30 -7.84 0.94
CA HIS A 428 -27.29 -8.10 2.37
C HIS A 428 -26.45 -7.06 3.12
N PHE A 429 -27.10 -5.99 3.61
CA PHE A 429 -26.46 -4.95 4.38
C PHE A 429 -26.24 -5.38 5.82
N ILE A 430 -25.00 -5.41 6.24
CA ILE A 430 -24.52 -5.67 7.59
C ILE A 430 -24.08 -4.34 8.18
N SER A 431 -24.64 -3.94 9.31
CA SER A 431 -24.28 -2.72 10.03
C SER A 431 -24.73 -2.85 11.47
N ASP A 432 -24.00 -2.22 12.37
CA ASP A 432 -24.43 -2.05 13.77
C ASP A 432 -25.12 -0.67 13.90
N ASN A 433 -26.45 -0.69 14.00
CA ASN A 433 -27.25 0.54 14.12
C ASN A 433 -26.91 1.39 15.35
N ASP A 434 -26.38 0.80 16.41
CA ASP A 434 -26.04 1.53 17.62
C ASP A 434 -24.74 2.32 17.42
N ILE A 435 -23.85 1.86 16.53
CA ILE A 435 -22.66 2.62 16.15
C ILE A 435 -23.05 3.92 15.45
N SER A 436 -23.90 3.87 14.42
CA SER A 436 -24.30 5.07 13.66
C SER A 436 -25.00 6.12 14.52
N LYS A 437 -25.81 5.71 15.49
CA LYS A 437 -26.48 6.63 16.43
C LYS A 437 -25.49 7.36 17.34
N THR A 438 -24.42 6.69 17.78
CA THR A 438 -23.39 7.28 18.64
C THR A 438 -22.37 8.13 17.89
N ALA A 439 -22.29 8.00 16.56
CA ALA A 439 -21.38 8.76 15.71
C ALA A 439 -21.81 10.22 15.48
N SER A 440 -23.05 10.59 15.86
CA SER A 440 -23.58 11.95 15.70
C SER A 440 -22.80 12.97 16.55
N LEU A 441 -22.80 14.25 16.14
CA LEU A 441 -22.04 15.33 16.81
C LEU A 441 -22.30 15.44 18.32
N GLY A 442 -23.53 15.21 18.78
CA GLY A 442 -23.91 15.32 20.19
C GLY A 442 -23.42 14.15 21.06
N THR A 443 -23.17 12.98 20.51
CA THR A 443 -22.81 11.76 21.24
C THR A 443 -21.40 11.25 20.92
N ARG A 444 -20.71 11.86 19.97
CA ARG A 444 -19.41 11.42 19.41
C ARG A 444 -18.31 11.18 20.45
N TYR A 445 -18.30 11.98 21.52
CA TYR A 445 -17.27 11.87 22.54
C TYR A 445 -17.78 11.06 23.75
N SER A 446 -17.99 9.76 23.53
CA SER A 446 -18.41 8.80 24.55
C SER A 446 -17.68 7.47 24.36
N ASP A 447 -17.63 6.65 25.40
CA ASP A 447 -17.02 5.31 25.34
C ASP A 447 -17.72 4.42 24.30
N SER A 448 -19.04 4.55 24.15
CA SER A 448 -19.80 3.81 23.13
C SER A 448 -19.45 4.23 21.71
N SER A 449 -19.27 5.53 21.47
CA SER A 449 -18.84 6.05 20.17
C SER A 449 -17.40 5.68 19.84
N LEU A 450 -16.50 5.68 20.83
CA LEU A 450 -15.12 5.22 20.66
C LEU A 450 -15.11 3.74 20.25
N ARG A 451 -15.83 2.89 20.99
CA ARG A 451 -15.97 1.47 20.67
C ARG A 451 -16.53 1.29 19.25
N GLY A 452 -17.57 2.03 18.90
CA GLY A 452 -18.22 1.98 17.59
C GLY A 452 -17.27 2.28 16.44
N VAL A 453 -16.54 3.40 16.50
CA VAL A 453 -15.61 3.79 15.42
C VAL A 453 -14.42 2.83 15.29
N ILE A 454 -13.97 2.23 16.39
CA ILE A 454 -12.91 1.18 16.36
C ILE A 454 -13.44 -0.06 15.64
N LEU A 455 -14.66 -0.50 15.94
CA LEU A 455 -15.29 -1.64 15.28
C LEU A 455 -15.51 -1.37 13.79
N ASP A 456 -16.01 -0.19 13.41
CA ASP A 456 -16.18 0.19 12.02
C ASP A 456 -14.87 0.13 11.25
N ILE A 457 -13.80 0.73 11.76
CA ILE A 457 -12.48 0.69 11.14
C ILE A 457 -12.00 -0.75 11.00
N HIS A 458 -12.15 -1.56 12.04
CA HIS A 458 -11.72 -2.95 12.03
C HIS A 458 -12.48 -3.77 10.98
N PHE A 459 -13.81 -3.70 10.93
CA PHE A 459 -14.58 -4.46 9.95
C PHE A 459 -14.41 -3.94 8.52
N LEU A 460 -14.30 -2.63 8.31
CA LEU A 460 -13.96 -2.07 7.00
C LEU A 460 -12.61 -2.58 6.50
N SER A 461 -11.61 -2.69 7.39
CA SER A 461 -10.28 -3.19 7.02
C SER A 461 -10.23 -4.70 6.72
N LEU A 462 -11.21 -5.47 7.21
CA LEU A 462 -11.37 -6.90 6.94
C LEU A 462 -12.16 -7.20 5.66
N CYS A 463 -12.78 -6.20 5.03
CA CYS A 463 -13.53 -6.41 3.80
C CYS A 463 -12.61 -6.69 2.61
N ASP A 464 -13.12 -7.41 1.61
CA ASP A 464 -12.37 -7.77 0.40
C ASP A 464 -12.23 -6.60 -0.58
N TYR A 465 -13.02 -5.55 -0.40
CA TYR A 465 -12.97 -4.31 -1.17
C TYR A 465 -13.58 -3.16 -0.37
N LEU A 466 -13.04 -1.96 -0.52
CA LEU A 466 -13.47 -0.77 0.24
C LEU A 466 -13.97 0.32 -0.71
N VAL A 467 -15.20 0.80 -0.50
CA VAL A 467 -15.76 1.95 -1.23
C VAL A 467 -16.06 3.06 -0.23
N CYS A 468 -15.42 4.21 -0.38
CA CYS A 468 -15.53 5.29 0.59
C CYS A 468 -15.10 6.65 -0.01
N THR A 469 -14.88 7.65 0.83
CA THR A 469 -14.26 8.93 0.49
C THR A 469 -12.98 9.12 1.31
N PHE A 470 -11.84 9.43 0.69
CA PHE A 470 -10.59 9.67 1.41
C PHE A 470 -10.52 11.04 2.11
N SER A 471 -11.45 11.95 1.86
CA SER A 471 -11.69 13.08 2.75
C SER A 471 -12.03 12.64 4.18
N SER A 472 -12.60 11.43 4.36
CA SER A 472 -12.84 10.82 5.67
C SER A 472 -11.61 10.09 6.20
N GLN A 473 -11.15 10.49 7.40
CA GLN A 473 -10.03 9.83 8.06
C GLN A 473 -10.35 8.41 8.54
N VAL A 474 -11.61 8.09 8.82
CA VAL A 474 -12.04 6.71 9.14
C VAL A 474 -11.74 5.78 7.97
N CYS A 475 -12.07 6.21 6.75
CA CYS A 475 -11.77 5.44 5.55
C CYS A 475 -10.25 5.27 5.34
N ARG A 476 -9.45 6.34 5.52
CA ARG A 476 -7.99 6.26 5.37
C ARG A 476 -7.36 5.29 6.37
N VAL A 477 -7.77 5.36 7.64
CA VAL A 477 -7.29 4.42 8.67
C VAL A 477 -7.71 2.98 8.34
N ALA A 478 -8.94 2.75 7.88
CA ALA A 478 -9.36 1.40 7.46
C ALA A 478 -8.51 0.87 6.30
N TYR A 479 -8.21 1.72 5.30
CA TYR A 479 -7.33 1.38 4.19
C TYR A 479 -5.89 1.11 4.63
N GLU A 480 -5.34 1.89 5.56
CA GLU A 480 -4.01 1.69 6.16
C GLU A 480 -3.90 0.36 6.89
N VAL A 481 -4.89 0.02 7.71
CA VAL A 481 -4.94 -1.27 8.44
C VAL A 481 -5.07 -2.43 7.46
N MET A 482 -5.90 -2.32 6.42
CA MET A 482 -6.06 -3.32 5.37
C MET A 482 -4.70 -3.71 4.74
N GLN A 483 -3.78 -2.75 4.52
CA GLN A 483 -2.46 -3.03 3.95
C GLN A 483 -1.57 -3.91 4.86
N THR A 484 -1.89 -4.01 6.14
CA THR A 484 -1.13 -4.86 7.08
C THR A 484 -1.64 -6.29 7.17
N MET A 485 -2.75 -6.61 6.51
CA MET A 485 -3.42 -7.89 6.58
C MET A 485 -3.23 -8.74 5.32
N HIS A 486 -2.84 -8.12 4.21
CA HIS A 486 -2.71 -8.74 2.89
C HIS A 486 -1.31 -8.49 2.31
N GLY A 487 -0.93 -9.26 1.30
CA GLY A 487 0.35 -9.07 0.61
C GLY A 487 0.43 -7.71 -0.10
N ASP A 488 -0.57 -7.39 -0.89
CA ASP A 488 -0.73 -6.09 -1.55
C ASP A 488 -2.23 -5.81 -1.79
N ALA A 489 -2.82 -4.99 -0.95
CA ALA A 489 -4.21 -4.52 -1.10
C ALA A 489 -4.29 -3.07 -1.60
N SER A 490 -3.24 -2.56 -2.24
CA SER A 490 -3.16 -1.17 -2.69
C SER A 490 -4.25 -0.78 -3.69
N THR A 491 -4.80 -1.74 -4.42
CA THR A 491 -5.89 -1.54 -5.39
C THR A 491 -7.28 -1.97 -4.88
N TRP A 492 -7.39 -2.41 -3.62
CA TRP A 492 -8.64 -2.94 -3.07
C TRP A 492 -9.57 -1.84 -2.54
N PHE A 493 -9.58 -0.73 -3.19
CA PHE A 493 -10.45 0.39 -2.82
C PHE A 493 -10.98 1.17 -4.02
N LYS A 494 -12.04 1.94 -3.74
CA LYS A 494 -12.48 3.07 -4.56
C LYS A 494 -12.81 4.25 -3.65
N SER A 495 -12.12 5.36 -3.87
CA SER A 495 -12.50 6.65 -3.31
C SER A 495 -13.40 7.40 -4.29
N LEU A 496 -14.49 7.99 -3.81
CA LEU A 496 -15.40 8.78 -4.64
C LEU A 496 -14.92 10.23 -4.80
N ASP A 497 -14.02 10.67 -3.93
CA ASP A 497 -13.51 12.04 -3.94
C ASP A 497 -12.01 12.12 -4.21
N ASP A 498 -11.18 12.02 -3.22
CA ASP A 498 -9.78 12.36 -3.30
C ASP A 498 -8.85 11.13 -3.41
N VAL A 499 -7.59 11.35 -3.75
CA VAL A 499 -6.53 10.35 -3.59
C VAL A 499 -6.17 10.21 -2.11
N TYR A 500 -5.51 9.10 -1.76
CA TYR A 500 -5.02 8.94 -0.39
C TYR A 500 -4.04 10.06 0.00
N TYR A 501 -4.18 10.57 1.22
CA TYR A 501 -3.25 11.51 1.84
C TYR A 501 -3.19 11.31 3.36
N PHE A 502 -2.04 11.61 3.95
CA PHE A 502 -1.87 11.67 5.41
C PHE A 502 -1.90 13.13 5.86
N GLY A 503 -2.77 13.47 6.80
CA GLY A 503 -2.88 14.85 7.31
C GLY A 503 -1.54 15.34 7.87
N GLY A 504 -1.02 16.44 7.33
CA GLY A 504 0.30 16.94 7.66
C GLY A 504 1.46 16.18 7.01
N GLN A 505 1.26 15.54 5.88
CA GLN A 505 2.31 14.89 5.08
C GLN A 505 3.25 15.90 4.42
N ASN A 506 4.44 15.42 4.01
CA ASN A 506 5.30 16.12 3.08
C ASN A 506 4.68 16.14 1.66
N ALA A 507 5.29 16.88 0.74
CA ALA A 507 4.79 16.99 -0.63
C ALA A 507 4.65 15.61 -1.29
N HIS A 508 3.45 15.30 -1.79
CA HIS A 508 3.20 14.13 -2.61
C HIS A 508 3.42 14.52 -4.07
N ASN A 509 4.40 13.93 -4.70
CA ASN A 509 4.75 14.21 -6.08
C ASN A 509 4.56 12.98 -6.96
N MET A 510 4.20 13.25 -8.22
CA MET A 510 4.25 12.29 -9.32
C MET A 510 5.40 12.66 -10.22
N ARG A 511 6.10 11.69 -10.80
CA ARG A 511 7.16 11.90 -11.79
C ARG A 511 6.63 11.63 -13.19
N ALA A 512 6.82 12.59 -14.10
CA ALA A 512 6.44 12.43 -15.50
C ALA A 512 7.32 11.38 -16.19
N LEU A 513 6.68 10.43 -16.86
CA LEU A 513 7.32 9.39 -17.67
C LEU A 513 7.37 9.76 -19.15
N GLU A 514 6.44 10.61 -19.58
CA GLU A 514 6.27 11.04 -20.96
C GLU A 514 5.94 12.53 -21.01
N PRO A 515 6.33 13.24 -22.08
CA PRO A 515 5.96 14.64 -22.23
C PRO A 515 4.47 14.80 -22.51
N HIS A 516 3.92 15.96 -22.15
CA HIS A 516 2.55 16.35 -22.46
C HIS A 516 2.47 17.80 -22.88
N GLU A 517 1.89 18.06 -24.06
CA GLU A 517 1.51 19.37 -24.50
C GLU A 517 0.03 19.63 -24.18
N PRO A 518 -0.33 20.75 -23.54
CA PRO A 518 -1.70 21.09 -23.19
C PRO A 518 -2.61 21.15 -24.42
N LYS A 519 -3.77 20.49 -24.37
CA LYS A 519 -4.79 20.54 -25.41
C LYS A 519 -5.83 21.63 -25.17
N ASN A 520 -5.87 22.15 -23.96
CA ASN A 520 -6.77 23.24 -23.56
C ASN A 520 -6.18 24.01 -22.36
N LYS A 521 -6.83 25.13 -21.98
CA LYS A 521 -6.37 26.04 -20.92
C LYS A 521 -6.35 25.45 -19.50
N HIS A 522 -6.96 24.29 -19.29
CA HIS A 522 -7.02 23.63 -17.99
C HIS A 522 -5.88 22.62 -17.80
N GLU A 523 -5.21 22.26 -18.88
CA GLU A 523 -4.09 21.32 -18.85
C GLU A 523 -2.76 22.05 -18.68
N ILE A 524 -1.77 21.36 -18.11
CA ILE A 524 -0.40 21.89 -17.92
C ILE A 524 0.60 21.12 -18.76
N LYS A 525 1.63 21.83 -19.23
CA LYS A 525 2.75 21.22 -19.93
C LYS A 525 3.61 20.40 -18.97
N MET A 526 4.05 19.21 -19.42
CA MET A 526 5.02 18.37 -18.73
C MET A 526 6.16 18.00 -19.67
N GLU A 527 7.35 17.89 -19.10
CA GLU A 527 8.50 17.23 -19.71
C GLU A 527 8.85 15.98 -18.93
N VAL A 528 9.59 15.03 -19.54
CA VAL A 528 10.07 13.83 -18.86
C VAL A 528 10.83 14.24 -17.61
N ASP A 529 10.64 13.49 -16.52
CA ASP A 529 11.20 13.71 -15.18
C ASP A 529 10.68 14.94 -14.42
N ASP A 530 9.74 15.72 -14.96
CA ASP A 530 9.07 16.75 -14.17
C ASP A 530 8.41 16.16 -12.92
N LEU A 531 8.54 16.87 -11.82
CA LEU A 531 7.80 16.57 -10.59
C LEU A 531 6.49 17.36 -10.55
N LEU A 532 5.40 16.62 -10.40
CA LEU A 532 4.04 17.14 -10.37
C LEU A 532 3.46 16.90 -8.99
N GLY A 533 3.25 17.94 -8.19
CA GLY A 533 2.54 17.81 -6.94
C GLY A 533 1.09 17.41 -7.23
N ILE A 534 0.63 16.28 -6.64
CA ILE A 534 -0.75 15.83 -6.81
C ILE A 534 -1.67 16.54 -5.82
N ALA A 535 -2.79 17.05 -6.33
CA ALA A 535 -3.87 17.64 -5.54
C ALA A 535 -5.19 16.83 -5.64
N GLY A 536 -5.25 15.83 -6.53
CA GLY A 536 -6.40 14.94 -6.68
C GLY A 536 -6.37 14.20 -8.02
N ASN A 537 -7.17 13.14 -8.13
CA ASN A 537 -7.49 12.45 -9.37
C ASN A 537 -8.97 12.64 -9.68
N HIS A 538 -9.28 13.03 -10.91
CA HIS A 538 -10.67 13.23 -11.34
C HIS A 538 -11.37 11.93 -11.75
N TRP A 539 -10.67 10.79 -11.73
CA TRP A 539 -11.17 9.47 -12.15
C TRP A 539 -11.76 9.48 -13.57
N ASP A 540 -11.17 10.31 -14.43
CA ASP A 540 -11.52 10.52 -15.83
C ASP A 540 -10.32 10.43 -16.78
N GLY A 541 -9.20 9.86 -16.30
CA GLY A 541 -7.93 9.77 -16.98
C GLY A 541 -6.99 10.96 -16.74
N PHE A 542 -7.44 11.94 -15.94
CA PHE A 542 -6.64 13.12 -15.59
C PHE A 542 -6.50 13.27 -14.07
N SER A 543 -5.30 13.67 -13.66
CA SER A 543 -5.00 14.14 -12.31
C SER A 543 -4.83 15.65 -12.31
N LYS A 544 -5.01 16.28 -11.16
CA LYS A 544 -4.80 17.70 -10.94
C LYS A 544 -3.59 17.93 -10.05
N GLY A 545 -2.77 18.92 -10.37
CA GLY A 545 -1.63 19.24 -9.53
C GLY A 545 -0.83 20.46 -10.03
N VAL A 546 0.37 20.59 -9.48
CA VAL A 546 1.30 21.70 -9.78
C VAL A 546 2.60 21.14 -10.33
N ASN A 547 3.00 21.55 -11.51
CA ASN A 547 4.34 21.24 -12.02
C ASN A 547 5.37 22.07 -11.22
N ARG A 548 6.25 21.37 -10.49
CA ARG A 548 7.23 22.00 -9.60
C ARG A 548 8.28 22.83 -10.34
N ARG A 549 8.60 22.48 -11.59
CA ARG A 549 9.55 23.21 -12.43
C ARG A 549 8.96 24.55 -12.93
N SER A 550 7.72 24.52 -13.44
CA SER A 550 7.11 25.72 -14.06
C SER A 550 6.22 26.52 -13.11
N GLY A 551 5.81 25.93 -11.96
CA GLY A 551 4.82 26.52 -11.04
C GLY A 551 3.38 26.50 -11.57
N GLN A 552 3.12 25.99 -12.77
CA GLN A 552 1.78 25.92 -13.35
C GLN A 552 0.91 24.90 -12.64
N SER A 553 -0.34 25.27 -12.38
CA SER A 553 -1.36 24.40 -11.77
C SER A 553 -2.42 24.03 -12.80
N GLY A 554 -2.79 22.76 -12.89
CA GLY A 554 -3.82 22.30 -13.81
C GLY A 554 -3.91 20.78 -13.91
N LEU A 555 -4.56 20.31 -14.98
CA LEU A 555 -4.77 18.91 -15.27
C LEU A 555 -3.59 18.31 -16.06
N TYR A 556 -3.30 17.06 -15.80
CA TYR A 556 -2.35 16.25 -16.57
C TYR A 556 -2.81 14.80 -16.69
N PRO A 557 -2.46 14.08 -17.78
CA PRO A 557 -2.88 12.69 -17.97
C PRO A 557 -2.28 11.76 -16.90
N SER A 558 -3.13 11.04 -16.16
CA SER A 558 -2.71 10.17 -15.05
C SER A 558 -1.79 9.03 -15.51
N TYR A 559 -1.98 8.49 -16.73
CA TYR A 559 -1.18 7.38 -17.26
C TYR A 559 0.27 7.77 -17.63
N LYS A 560 0.56 9.09 -17.78
CA LYS A 560 1.89 9.60 -18.12
C LYS A 560 2.79 9.82 -16.91
N VAL A 561 2.33 9.51 -15.73
CA VAL A 561 3.08 9.74 -14.50
C VAL A 561 3.18 8.47 -13.66
N LYS A 562 4.15 8.43 -12.76
CA LYS A 562 4.24 7.43 -11.68
C LYS A 562 4.38 8.11 -10.33
N ASN A 563 3.98 7.42 -9.28
CA ASN A 563 4.16 7.91 -7.91
C ASN A 563 5.66 8.05 -7.59
N GLU A 564 6.07 9.22 -7.09
CA GLU A 564 7.41 9.48 -6.60
C GLU A 564 7.44 9.25 -5.09
N ILE A 565 8.07 8.15 -4.68
CA ILE A 565 8.13 7.75 -3.28
C ILE A 565 9.41 8.26 -2.65
N ALA A 566 9.28 9.05 -1.60
CA ALA A 566 10.42 9.53 -0.81
C ALA A 566 11.04 8.37 -0.01
N VAL A 567 12.30 8.08 -0.28
CA VAL A 567 13.08 7.08 0.44
C VAL A 567 14.09 7.79 1.32
N VAL A 568 14.00 7.61 2.64
CA VAL A 568 14.75 8.37 3.62
C VAL A 568 15.45 7.42 4.61
N LYS A 569 16.60 7.84 5.13
CA LYS A 569 17.32 7.06 6.13
C LYS A 569 16.57 7.10 7.48
N PHE A 570 16.14 5.94 7.94
CA PHE A 570 15.64 5.70 9.30
C PHE A 570 16.62 4.85 10.10
N PRO A 571 16.53 4.84 11.44
CA PRO A 571 17.24 3.88 12.27
C PRO A 571 16.84 2.42 11.96
N THR A 572 17.78 1.49 12.03
CA THR A 572 17.55 0.08 11.67
C THR A 572 17.30 -0.84 12.85
N TYR A 573 17.64 -0.46 14.08
CA TYR A 573 17.42 -1.24 15.32
C TYR A 573 17.88 -2.70 15.18
N ARG A 574 19.14 -2.92 14.79
CA ARG A 574 19.68 -4.26 14.47
C ARG A 574 19.48 -5.27 15.60
N GLU A 575 19.60 -4.84 16.85
CA GLU A 575 19.41 -5.68 18.04
C GLU A 575 17.98 -6.25 18.13
N ALA A 576 16.99 -5.56 17.55
CA ALA A 576 15.60 -6.04 17.50
C ALA A 576 15.42 -7.18 16.48
N GLU A 577 16.35 -7.36 15.54
CA GLU A 577 16.28 -8.37 14.50
C GLU A 577 17.04 -9.65 14.85
N GLU A 578 18.00 -9.56 15.76
CA GLU A 578 18.84 -10.69 16.23
C GLU A 578 18.10 -11.60 17.24
N VAL A 579 17.03 -11.10 17.87
CA VAL A 579 16.18 -11.88 18.77
C VAL A 579 15.18 -12.69 17.91
N ARG A 580 15.58 -13.89 17.54
CA ARG A 580 14.72 -14.89 16.86
C ARG A 580 13.93 -15.72 17.86
#